data_3122d59af6bc6d993325c74780d4ca78
#
_entry.id   3122d59af6bc6d993325c74780d4ca78
#
_cell.length_a   1.000
_cell.length_b   1.000
_cell.length_c   1.000
_cell.angle_alpha   90.00
_cell.angle_beta   90.00
_cell.angle_gamma   90.00
#
_symmetry.space_group_name_H-M   'P 1'
#
loop_
_entity.id
_entity.type
_entity.pdbx_description
1 polymer ?
#
loop_
_entity_poly.entity_id
_entity_poly.type
_entity_poly.pdbx_seq_one_letter_code
_entity_poly.pdbx_strand_id
1 'polypeptide(L)'
;MSYRVLVDENFHSRDRNHRYALGDFATYAEACAVCKEIVDRFLRHEHVPGMPASALYFRYMMFGRDPFLVNGTDEAEAQPGFSAWDYARQRCIELCEAPPQEPALEARLSA
;
A
#
# COMPACT_ATOMS: atom_id res chain seq x y z
N MET A 1 -20.28 -14.55 -1.71
CA MET A 1 -18.86 -14.78 -1.87
C MET A 1 -18.11 -13.65 -1.21
N SER A 2 -17.07 -13.95 -0.46
CA SER A 2 -16.35 -12.91 0.25
C SER A 2 -14.88 -12.90 -0.18
N TYR A 3 -14.23 -11.79 0.15
CA TYR A 3 -12.81 -11.61 -0.15
C TYR A 3 -12.08 -11.44 1.17
N ARG A 4 -11.11 -12.30 1.43
CA ARG A 4 -10.32 -12.22 2.64
C ARG A 4 -9.05 -11.43 2.38
N VAL A 5 -8.73 -10.54 3.30
CA VAL A 5 -7.48 -9.81 3.24
C VAL A 5 -6.49 -10.45 4.19
N LEU A 6 -5.37 -10.89 3.64
CA LEU A 6 -4.26 -11.42 4.41
C LEU A 6 -3.11 -10.41 4.33
N VAL A 7 -2.31 -10.38 5.36
CA VAL A 7 -1.21 -9.42 5.44
C VAL A 7 0.07 -10.15 5.82
N ASP A 8 1.09 -9.95 5.00
CA ASP A 8 2.45 -10.39 5.30
C ASP A 8 3.28 -9.15 5.65
N GLU A 9 4.21 -9.30 6.56
CA GLU A 9 5.17 -8.23 6.82
C GLU A 9 6.36 -8.45 5.89
N ASN A 10 6.77 -7.40 5.18
CA ASN A 10 7.84 -7.54 4.20
C ASN A 10 9.15 -8.00 4.82
N PHE A 11 9.43 -7.53 6.02
CA PHE A 11 10.64 -7.95 6.73
C PHE A 11 10.65 -9.45 7.00
N HIS A 12 9.47 -10.05 7.17
CA HIS A 12 9.30 -11.47 7.44
C HIS A 12 8.58 -12.19 6.31
N SER A 13 8.76 -11.75 5.07
CA SER A 13 7.96 -12.24 3.94
C SER A 13 8.06 -13.74 3.72
N ARG A 14 9.14 -14.36 4.17
CA ARG A 14 9.32 -15.81 4.01
C ARG A 14 8.86 -16.60 5.22
N ASP A 15 8.45 -15.93 6.28
CA ASP A 15 8.04 -16.57 7.51
C ASP A 15 6.53 -16.49 7.62
N ARG A 16 5.87 -17.59 7.33
CA ARG A 16 4.41 -17.65 7.36
C ARG A 16 3.82 -17.43 8.75
N ASN A 17 4.63 -17.54 9.79
CA ASN A 17 4.16 -17.29 11.13
C ASN A 17 3.83 -15.82 11.37
N HIS A 18 4.26 -14.94 10.48
CA HIS A 18 3.98 -13.51 10.57
C HIS A 18 2.84 -13.08 9.67
N ARG A 19 2.18 -14.02 9.03
CA ARG A 19 0.98 -13.73 8.22
C ARG A 19 -0.24 -13.73 9.12
N TYR A 20 -1.12 -12.78 8.90
CA TYR A 20 -2.37 -12.75 9.64
C TYR A 20 -3.53 -12.36 8.72
N ALA A 21 -4.72 -12.80 9.11
CA ALA A 21 -5.94 -12.43 8.39
C ALA A 21 -6.50 -11.16 9.02
N LEU A 22 -6.70 -10.15 8.19
CA LEU A 22 -7.27 -8.90 8.66
C LEU A 22 -8.77 -8.99 8.78
N GLY A 23 -9.41 -9.63 7.81
CA GLY A 23 -10.86 -9.78 7.81
C GLY A 23 -11.39 -10.18 6.46
N ASP A 24 -12.69 -10.38 6.40
CA ASP A 24 -13.42 -10.74 5.19
C ASP A 24 -14.30 -9.58 4.77
N PHE A 25 -14.40 -9.35 3.47
CA PHE A 25 -15.16 -8.23 2.93
C PHE A 25 -16.09 -8.73 1.84
N ALA A 26 -17.26 -8.12 1.75
CA ALA A 26 -18.30 -8.58 0.84
C ALA A 26 -17.95 -8.32 -0.63
N THR A 27 -17.22 -7.24 -0.91
CA THR A 27 -16.89 -6.90 -2.29
C THR A 27 -15.39 -6.77 -2.50
N TYR A 28 -14.98 -6.97 -3.74
CA TYR A 28 -13.60 -6.78 -4.14
C TYR A 28 -13.15 -5.33 -3.88
N ALA A 29 -14.03 -4.38 -4.18
CA ALA A 29 -13.69 -2.96 -4.00
C ALA A 29 -13.41 -2.63 -2.54
N GLU A 30 -14.21 -3.17 -1.62
CA GLU A 30 -13.99 -2.94 -0.20
C GLU A 30 -12.65 -3.52 0.24
N ALA A 31 -12.37 -4.75 -0.18
CA ALA A 31 -11.14 -5.42 0.19
C ALA A 31 -9.92 -4.69 -0.38
N CYS A 32 -10.00 -4.23 -1.62
CA CYS A 32 -8.92 -3.45 -2.22
C CYS A 32 -8.70 -2.14 -1.48
N ALA A 33 -9.77 -1.47 -1.08
CA ALA A 33 -9.65 -0.21 -0.36
C ALA A 33 -8.90 -0.40 0.96
N VAL A 34 -9.17 -1.50 1.65
CA VAL A 34 -8.48 -1.82 2.89
C VAL A 34 -7.00 -2.09 2.63
N CYS A 35 -6.69 -2.85 1.58
CA CYS A 35 -5.31 -3.12 1.22
C CYS A 35 -4.54 -1.83 0.91
N LYS A 36 -5.17 -0.94 0.16
CA LYS A 36 -4.56 0.34 -0.18
C LYS A 36 -4.32 1.19 1.06
N GLU A 37 -5.26 1.19 1.99
CA GLU A 37 -5.10 1.95 3.22
C GLU A 37 -3.93 1.45 4.05
N ILE A 38 -3.72 0.15 4.10
CA ILE A 38 -2.58 -0.42 4.82
C ILE A 38 -1.26 0.11 4.24
N VAL A 39 -1.14 0.07 2.91
CA VAL A 39 0.06 0.58 2.24
C VAL A 39 0.20 2.08 2.46
N ASP A 40 -0.87 2.83 2.26
CA ASP A 40 -0.84 4.29 2.40
C ASP A 40 -0.45 4.73 3.80
N ARG A 41 -0.94 4.06 4.83
CA ARG A 41 -0.57 4.40 6.21
C ARG A 41 0.91 4.27 6.43
N PHE A 42 1.48 3.17 5.94
CA PHE A 42 2.92 2.96 6.10
C PHE A 42 3.69 4.06 5.37
N LEU A 43 3.32 4.32 4.12
CA LEU A 43 4.03 5.30 3.32
C LEU A 43 3.94 6.71 3.92
N ARG A 44 2.75 7.09 4.38
CA ARG A 44 2.58 8.40 5.01
C ARG A 44 3.40 8.55 6.28
N HIS A 45 3.48 7.45 7.04
CA HIS A 45 4.27 7.45 8.27
C HIS A 45 5.77 7.58 8.00
N GLU A 46 6.23 6.93 6.93
CA GLU A 46 7.67 6.89 6.61
C GLU A 46 8.13 8.04 5.73
N HIS A 47 7.21 8.73 5.10
CA HIS A 47 7.56 9.80 4.17
C HIS A 47 8.21 10.98 4.88
N VAL A 48 9.34 11.43 4.32
CA VAL A 48 10.05 12.61 4.80
C VAL A 48 10.11 13.60 3.64
N PRO A 49 9.77 14.87 3.86
CA PRO A 49 9.84 15.86 2.78
C PRO A 49 11.21 15.88 2.13
N GLY A 50 11.21 15.85 0.80
CA GLY A 50 12.46 15.90 0.06
C GLY A 50 13.08 14.56 -0.25
N MET A 51 12.57 13.46 0.32
CA MET A 51 13.16 12.17 0.03
C MET A 51 12.72 11.70 -1.37
N PRO A 52 13.61 10.99 -2.10
CA PRO A 52 13.22 10.44 -3.40
C PRO A 52 12.29 9.26 -3.25
N ALA A 53 11.49 9.02 -4.30
CA ALA A 53 10.54 7.91 -4.31
C ALA A 53 11.24 6.57 -4.08
N SER A 54 12.44 6.40 -4.63
CA SER A 54 13.18 5.15 -4.47
C SER A 54 13.54 4.87 -3.01
N ALA A 55 13.82 5.91 -2.24
CA ALA A 55 14.12 5.74 -0.82
C ALA A 55 12.90 5.32 -0.03
N LEU A 56 11.75 5.92 -0.33
CA LEU A 56 10.51 5.55 0.33
C LEU A 56 10.09 4.13 -0.04
N TYR A 57 10.22 3.78 -1.32
CA TYR A 57 9.90 2.43 -1.76
C TYR A 57 10.82 1.40 -1.11
N PHE A 58 12.11 1.74 -0.96
CA PHE A 58 13.04 0.85 -0.27
C PHE A 58 12.58 0.57 1.16
N ARG A 59 12.13 1.59 1.87
CA ARG A 59 11.60 1.42 3.22
C ARG A 59 10.37 0.51 3.21
N TYR A 60 9.52 0.67 2.21
CA TYR A 60 8.36 -0.21 2.08
C TYR A 60 8.79 -1.66 1.85
N MET A 61 9.75 -1.87 0.96
CA MET A 61 10.22 -3.23 0.68
C MET A 61 10.79 -3.91 1.91
N MET A 62 11.45 -3.14 2.78
CA MET A 62 12.12 -3.74 3.93
C MET A 62 11.20 -3.88 5.13
N PHE A 63 10.34 -2.92 5.38
CA PHE A 63 9.61 -2.85 6.65
C PHE A 63 8.11 -2.70 6.51
N GLY A 64 7.60 -2.57 5.30
CA GLY A 64 6.18 -2.38 5.10
C GLY A 64 5.37 -3.65 5.23
N ARG A 65 4.09 -3.53 4.96
CA ARG A 65 3.16 -4.65 4.99
C ARG A 65 2.67 -4.93 3.58
N ASP A 66 2.54 -6.20 3.27
CA ASP A 66 2.09 -6.67 1.97
C ASP A 66 0.69 -7.27 2.11
N PRO A 67 -0.36 -6.45 2.01
CA PRO A 67 -1.71 -6.99 2.02
C PRO A 67 -2.05 -7.59 0.66
N PHE A 68 -2.79 -8.67 0.68
CA PHE A 68 -3.24 -9.31 -0.55
C PHE A 68 -4.61 -9.94 -0.34
N LEU A 69 -5.30 -10.22 -1.43
CA LEU A 69 -6.64 -10.74 -1.40
C LEU A 69 -6.67 -12.20 -1.78
N VAL A 70 -7.50 -12.96 -1.06
CA VAL A 70 -7.81 -14.32 -1.48
C VAL A 70 -9.31 -14.43 -1.59
N ASN A 71 -9.75 -15.33 -2.47
CA ASN A 71 -11.16 -15.53 -2.73
C ASN A 71 -11.68 -16.63 -1.83
N GLY A 72 -12.71 -16.31 -1.04
CA GLY A 72 -13.29 -17.28 -0.15
C GLY A 72 -12.32 -17.68 0.96
N THR A 73 -12.19 -18.99 1.18
CA THR A 73 -11.31 -19.51 2.23
C THR A 73 -10.01 -20.08 1.69
N ASP A 74 -9.79 -19.96 0.40
CA ASP A 74 -8.58 -20.51 -0.22
C ASP A 74 -7.43 -19.52 -0.11
N GLU A 75 -6.60 -19.73 0.87
CA GLU A 75 -5.46 -18.85 1.12
C GLU A 75 -4.32 -19.03 0.12
N ALA A 76 -4.38 -20.07 -0.69
CA ALA A 76 -3.32 -20.34 -1.65
C ALA A 76 -3.44 -19.47 -2.91
N GLU A 77 -4.61 -18.93 -3.18
CA GLU A 77 -4.84 -18.21 -4.42
C GLU A 77 -5.12 -16.73 -4.17
N ALA A 78 -4.09 -15.91 -4.36
CA ALA A 78 -4.27 -14.47 -4.32
C ALA A 78 -5.10 -14.02 -5.51
N GLN A 79 -5.96 -13.05 -5.32
CA GLN A 79 -6.75 -12.49 -6.41
C GLN A 79 -5.85 -11.74 -7.36
N PRO A 80 -5.97 -11.97 -8.67
CA PRO A 80 -5.25 -11.16 -9.64
C PRO A 80 -5.80 -9.73 -9.65
N GLY A 81 -4.99 -8.81 -10.04
CA GLY A 81 -5.41 -7.43 -10.22
C GLY A 81 -4.94 -6.48 -9.14
N PHE A 82 -4.77 -6.93 -7.90
CA PHE A 82 -4.20 -6.05 -6.88
C PHE A 82 -2.82 -6.55 -6.47
N SER A 83 -1.84 -5.64 -6.53
CA SER A 83 -0.50 -5.91 -6.04
C SER A 83 -0.11 -4.76 -5.12
N ALA A 84 0.16 -5.07 -3.85
CA ALA A 84 0.59 -4.05 -2.90
C ALA A 84 1.92 -3.44 -3.32
N TRP A 85 2.80 -4.22 -3.92
CA TRP A 85 4.09 -3.74 -4.37
C TRP A 85 3.94 -2.72 -5.51
N ASP A 86 3.10 -3.01 -6.49
CA ASP A 86 2.85 -2.08 -7.59
C ASP A 86 2.16 -0.82 -7.10
N TYR A 87 1.19 -0.99 -6.23
CA TYR A 87 0.49 0.15 -5.65
C TYR A 87 1.45 1.03 -4.84
N ALA A 88 2.30 0.40 -4.03
CA ALA A 88 3.26 1.14 -3.21
C ALA A 88 4.24 1.93 -4.10
N ARG A 89 4.70 1.32 -5.19
CA ARG A 89 5.61 2.02 -6.10
C ARG A 89 4.96 3.27 -6.67
N GLN A 90 3.73 3.14 -7.13
CA GLN A 90 3.01 4.26 -7.69
C GLN A 90 2.78 5.36 -6.65
N ARG A 91 2.42 4.96 -5.43
CA ARG A 91 2.19 5.92 -4.36
C ARG A 91 3.47 6.64 -3.95
N CYS A 92 4.59 5.94 -3.95
CA CYS A 92 5.87 6.58 -3.65
C CYS A 92 6.18 7.68 -4.65
N ILE A 93 5.92 7.43 -5.93
CA ILE A 93 6.10 8.45 -6.96
C ILE A 93 5.16 9.63 -6.69
N GLU A 94 3.91 9.36 -6.40
CA GLU A 94 2.95 10.42 -6.15
C GLU A 94 3.30 11.26 -4.93
N LEU A 95 3.80 10.62 -3.88
CA LEU A 95 4.13 11.33 -2.66
C LEU A 95 5.44 12.10 -2.73
N CYS A 96 6.41 11.58 -3.48
CA CYS A 96 7.76 12.13 -3.48
C CYS A 96 8.09 12.94 -4.72
N GLU A 97 7.52 12.61 -5.87
CA GLU A 97 7.89 13.20 -7.15
C GLU A 97 6.78 14.00 -7.81
N ALA A 98 5.61 14.02 -7.22
CA ALA A 98 4.54 14.82 -7.78
C ALA A 98 4.96 16.30 -7.84
N PRO A 99 4.62 17.00 -8.93
CA PRO A 99 4.94 18.42 -9.01
C PRO A 99 4.22 19.18 -7.89
N PRO A 100 4.70 20.38 -7.55
CA PRO A 100 4.04 21.19 -6.53
C PRO A 100 2.55 21.30 -6.83
N GLN A 101 1.75 21.18 -5.78
CA GLN A 101 0.32 21.26 -5.95
C GLN A 101 -0.10 22.63 -6.41
N GLU A 102 -1.13 22.68 -7.24
CA GLU A 102 -1.65 23.93 -7.74
C GLU A 102 -2.05 24.91 -6.65
N PRO A 103 -2.64 24.48 -5.55
CA PRO A 103 -2.94 25.44 -4.46
C PRO A 103 -1.71 26.20 -4.00
N ALA A 104 -0.57 25.53 -3.91
CA ALA A 104 0.66 26.20 -3.50
C ALA A 104 1.11 27.19 -4.56
N LEU A 105 0.98 26.83 -5.83
CA LEU A 105 1.32 27.72 -6.93
C LEU A 105 0.40 28.92 -6.95
N GLU A 106 -0.89 28.69 -6.77
CA GLU A 106 -1.86 29.78 -6.76
C GLU A 106 -1.61 30.72 -5.60
N ALA A 107 -1.24 30.20 -4.46
CA ALA A 107 -0.93 31.03 -3.30
C ALA A 107 0.23 31.97 -3.62
N ARG A 108 1.24 31.48 -4.33
CA ARG A 108 2.36 32.31 -4.74
C ARG A 108 1.94 33.36 -5.76
N LEU A 109 1.07 33.01 -6.66
CA LEU A 109 0.60 33.93 -7.66
C LEU A 109 -0.32 34.98 -7.07
N SER A 110 -1.02 34.64 -6.02
CA SER A 110 -1.94 35.55 -5.37
C SER A 110 -1.24 36.53 -4.43
N ALA A 111 -0.03 36.22 -4.07
CA ALA A 111 0.70 37.06 -3.10
C ALA A 111 1.16 38.39 -3.73
#